data_9532d831e0734c8cffa32e792af97b56
#
_entry.id   9532d831e0734c8cffa32e792af97b56
#
_cell.length_a   1.000
_cell.length_b   1.000
_cell.length_c   1.000
_cell.angle_alpha   90.00
_cell.angle_beta   90.00
_cell.angle_gamma   90.00
#
_symmetry.space_group_name_H-M   'P 1'
#
loop_
_entity.id
_entity.type
_entity.pdbx_description
1 polymer ?
#
loop_
_entity_poly.entity_id
_entity_poly.type
_entity_poly.pdbx_seq_one_letter_code
_entity_poly.pdbx_strand_id
1 'polypeptide(L)'
;FTGQDIQGGSTITQQLIKNVTQYDDVTVKRKILEIFTALDFDSTYSKDQILEWYLNYIYLGDGCYGVATAAENYFGKDVSQLSLAESASLISITNNPTIYGPNSTVRMTNADGVVTTGRERNKQRQELVLWKMMDLGMISQEEYDAAVAEELNFVRGQDETKPSVIYNWYDEQVISDVIEDLMDKYGYSEQIAEDMVLSGGLNIYACVDTEIQSIVESVYLDRS
;
A
#
# COMPACT_ATOMS: atom_id res chain seq x y z
N PHE A 1 -3.51 13.07 -32.13
CA PHE A 1 -2.45 13.00 -31.10
C PHE A 1 -1.81 14.39 -31.03
N THR A 2 -2.32 15.22 -30.15
CA THR A 2 -1.78 16.54 -29.87
C THR A 2 -0.77 16.38 -28.72
N GLY A 3 0.48 16.36 -28.94
CA GLY A 3 1.58 16.12 -27.96
C GLY A 3 1.55 16.92 -26.64
N GLN A 4 0.39 17.08 -26.05
CA GLN A 4 0.19 17.51 -24.68
C GLN A 4 -0.02 16.27 -23.81
N ASP A 5 0.68 16.19 -22.70
CA ASP A 5 0.49 15.18 -21.65
C ASP A 5 -0.95 15.23 -21.13
N ILE A 6 -1.86 14.56 -21.85
CA ILE A 6 -3.20 14.30 -21.33
C ILE A 6 -3.02 13.18 -20.32
N GLN A 7 -3.08 13.50 -19.03
CA GLN A 7 -3.17 12.51 -17.98
C GLN A 7 -4.44 11.68 -18.23
N GLY A 8 -4.27 10.50 -18.81
CA GLY A 8 -5.35 9.55 -19.03
C GLY A 8 -5.79 8.96 -17.68
N GLY A 9 -7.03 9.22 -17.28
CA GLY A 9 -7.61 8.59 -16.09
C GLY A 9 -7.91 7.12 -16.37
N SER A 10 -7.16 6.18 -15.77
CA SER A 10 -7.56 4.78 -15.70
C SER A 10 -8.64 4.60 -14.63
N THR A 11 -9.64 3.76 -14.89
CA THR A 11 -10.66 3.42 -13.89
C THR A 11 -10.05 2.58 -12.76
N ILE A 12 -10.75 2.50 -11.61
CA ILE A 12 -10.35 1.62 -10.49
C ILE A 12 -10.23 0.17 -10.98
N THR A 13 -11.16 -0.31 -11.81
CA THR A 13 -11.11 -1.66 -12.40
C THR A 13 -9.86 -1.87 -13.24
N GLN A 14 -9.49 -0.90 -14.09
CA GLN A 14 -8.27 -0.98 -14.88
C GLN A 14 -7.01 -0.98 -14.00
N GLN A 15 -7.00 -0.18 -12.93
CA GLN A 15 -5.89 -0.17 -11.98
C GLN A 15 -5.79 -1.50 -11.22
N LEU A 16 -6.91 -2.07 -10.78
CA LEU A 16 -6.94 -3.38 -10.14
C LEU A 16 -6.34 -4.45 -11.06
N ILE A 17 -6.81 -4.52 -12.31
CA ILE A 17 -6.30 -5.49 -13.29
C ILE A 17 -4.81 -5.30 -13.52
N LYS A 18 -4.34 -4.06 -13.68
CA LYS A 18 -2.92 -3.76 -13.82
C LYS A 18 -2.12 -4.25 -12.62
N ASN A 19 -2.61 -4.00 -11.40
CA ASN A 19 -1.92 -4.39 -10.16
C ASN A 19 -1.87 -5.92 -9.99
N VAL A 20 -2.95 -6.62 -10.35
CA VAL A 20 -3.02 -8.10 -10.24
C VAL A 20 -2.22 -8.79 -11.35
N THR A 21 -2.21 -8.26 -12.57
CA THR A 21 -1.54 -8.92 -13.71
C THR A 21 -0.07 -8.55 -13.83
N GLN A 22 0.39 -7.51 -13.13
CA GLN A 22 1.76 -7.00 -13.14
C GLN A 22 2.39 -6.86 -14.54
N TYR A 23 1.56 -6.71 -15.58
CA TYR A 23 2.03 -6.50 -16.95
C TYR A 23 2.64 -5.11 -17.09
N ASP A 24 3.96 -4.98 -16.92
CA ASP A 24 4.71 -3.72 -17.02
C ASP A 24 5.01 -3.26 -18.43
N ASP A 25 4.69 -4.06 -19.45
CA ASP A 25 4.89 -3.70 -20.85
C ASP A 25 4.14 -2.43 -21.25
N VAL A 26 4.87 -1.38 -21.61
CA VAL A 26 4.30 -0.10 -22.07
C VAL A 26 3.90 -0.23 -23.55
N THR A 27 2.97 -1.11 -23.87
CA THR A 27 2.50 -1.31 -25.24
C THR A 27 1.03 -0.94 -25.41
N VAL A 28 0.67 -0.44 -26.58
CA VAL A 28 -0.74 -0.17 -26.94
C VAL A 28 -1.57 -1.45 -26.87
N LYS A 29 -1.00 -2.60 -27.25
CA LYS A 29 -1.66 -3.91 -27.20
C LYS A 29 -2.05 -4.26 -25.75
N ARG A 30 -1.16 -4.07 -24.79
CA ARG A 30 -1.44 -4.27 -23.36
C ARG A 30 -2.58 -3.37 -22.90
N LYS A 31 -2.55 -2.07 -23.25
CA LYS A 31 -3.60 -1.14 -22.82
C LYS A 31 -4.98 -1.49 -23.38
N ILE A 32 -5.03 -1.99 -24.60
CA ILE A 32 -6.27 -2.48 -25.21
C ILE A 32 -6.78 -3.72 -24.43
N LEU A 33 -5.91 -4.68 -24.13
CA LEU A 33 -6.27 -5.89 -23.38
C LEU A 33 -6.77 -5.51 -21.97
N GLU A 34 -6.08 -4.61 -21.28
CA GLU A 34 -6.49 -4.08 -19.97
C GLU A 34 -7.91 -3.49 -20.01
N ILE A 35 -8.23 -2.70 -21.05
CA ILE A 35 -9.57 -2.10 -21.22
C ILE A 35 -10.64 -3.18 -21.41
N PHE A 36 -10.41 -4.17 -22.29
CA PHE A 36 -11.37 -5.22 -22.53
C PHE A 36 -11.57 -6.13 -21.32
N THR A 37 -10.50 -6.46 -20.60
CA THR A 37 -10.56 -7.21 -19.35
C THR A 37 -11.33 -6.42 -18.29
N ALA A 38 -11.13 -5.10 -18.20
CA ALA A 38 -11.86 -4.26 -17.26
C ALA A 38 -13.36 -4.21 -17.57
N LEU A 39 -13.74 -4.16 -18.85
CA LEU A 39 -15.16 -4.20 -19.24
C LEU A 39 -15.82 -5.55 -18.91
N ASP A 40 -15.10 -6.65 -19.10
CA ASP A 40 -15.57 -7.98 -18.73
C ASP A 40 -15.75 -8.10 -17.22
N PHE A 41 -14.77 -7.64 -16.44
CA PHE A 41 -14.83 -7.56 -14.97
C PHE A 41 -16.02 -6.71 -14.49
N ASP A 42 -16.20 -5.51 -15.04
CA ASP A 42 -17.30 -4.60 -14.71
C ASP A 42 -18.68 -5.19 -15.05
N SER A 43 -18.76 -6.11 -16.01
CA SER A 43 -20.00 -6.82 -16.37
C SER A 43 -20.28 -8.02 -15.46
N THR A 44 -19.23 -8.62 -14.87
CA THR A 44 -19.30 -9.87 -14.11
C THR A 44 -19.44 -9.63 -12.61
N TYR A 45 -18.78 -8.59 -12.09
CA TYR A 45 -18.70 -8.34 -10.65
C TYR A 45 -19.33 -7.01 -10.28
N SER A 46 -19.87 -6.91 -9.06
CA SER A 46 -20.44 -5.66 -8.55
C SER A 46 -19.33 -4.62 -8.28
N LYS A 47 -19.72 -3.35 -8.29
CA LYS A 47 -18.79 -2.24 -7.99
C LYS A 47 -18.18 -2.37 -6.58
N ASP A 48 -18.96 -2.86 -5.62
CA ASP A 48 -18.51 -3.06 -4.24
C ASP A 48 -17.45 -4.16 -4.16
N GLN A 49 -17.62 -5.28 -4.88
CA GLN A 49 -16.60 -6.33 -4.95
C GLN A 49 -15.31 -5.84 -5.61
N ILE A 50 -15.41 -5.09 -6.71
CA ILE A 50 -14.25 -4.53 -7.40
C ILE A 50 -13.52 -3.54 -6.48
N LEU A 51 -14.26 -2.70 -5.76
CA LEU A 51 -13.68 -1.74 -4.82
C LEU A 51 -13.01 -2.44 -3.63
N GLU A 52 -13.64 -3.48 -3.08
CA GLU A 52 -13.06 -4.30 -2.02
C GLU A 52 -11.72 -4.92 -2.46
N TRP A 53 -11.68 -5.55 -3.63
CA TRP A 53 -10.43 -6.10 -4.15
C TRP A 53 -9.39 -5.02 -4.41
N TYR A 54 -9.78 -3.88 -4.98
CA TYR A 54 -8.87 -2.75 -5.20
C TYR A 54 -8.24 -2.27 -3.88
N LEU A 55 -9.06 -2.05 -2.85
CA LEU A 55 -8.62 -1.59 -1.55
C LEU A 55 -7.73 -2.61 -0.82
N ASN A 56 -7.91 -3.90 -1.09
CA ASN A 56 -7.06 -4.95 -0.54
C ASN A 56 -5.74 -5.15 -1.31
N TYR A 57 -5.65 -4.68 -2.57
CA TYR A 57 -4.51 -4.96 -3.44
C TYR A 57 -3.63 -3.74 -3.73
N ILE A 58 -4.13 -2.54 -3.48
CA ILE A 58 -3.40 -1.32 -3.84
C ILE A 58 -2.15 -1.13 -3.00
N TYR A 59 -1.03 -0.79 -3.67
CA TYR A 59 0.20 -0.45 -2.98
C TYR A 59 0.15 0.96 -2.40
N LEU A 60 0.43 1.08 -1.11
CA LEU A 60 0.34 2.32 -0.33
C LEU A 60 1.69 2.78 0.27
N GLY A 61 2.79 2.28 -0.29
CA GLY A 61 4.13 2.63 0.20
C GLY A 61 4.57 1.79 1.40
N ASP A 62 5.84 1.88 1.77
CA ASP A 62 6.44 1.20 2.93
C ASP A 62 6.20 -0.32 2.99
N GLY A 63 6.10 -0.98 1.82
CA GLY A 63 5.78 -2.40 1.74
C GLY A 63 4.31 -2.74 2.02
N CYS A 64 3.43 -1.73 2.16
CA CYS A 64 2.01 -1.95 2.50
C CYS A 64 1.18 -2.16 1.24
N TYR A 65 0.60 -3.34 1.12
CA TYR A 65 -0.44 -3.65 0.14
C TYR A 65 -1.79 -3.76 0.85
N GLY A 66 -2.77 -3.04 0.34
CA GLY A 66 -4.09 -2.92 0.93
C GLY A 66 -4.20 -1.93 2.08
N VAL A 67 -5.43 -1.41 2.24
CA VAL A 67 -5.74 -0.36 3.23
C VAL A 67 -5.63 -0.84 4.67
N ALA A 68 -5.88 -2.12 4.95
CA ALA A 68 -5.77 -2.68 6.29
C ALA A 68 -4.31 -2.68 6.77
N THR A 69 -3.39 -3.18 5.95
CA THR A 69 -1.95 -3.18 6.25
C THR A 69 -1.42 -1.75 6.40
N ALA A 70 -1.88 -0.83 5.53
CA ALA A 70 -1.48 0.57 5.60
C ALA A 70 -2.03 1.28 6.85
N ALA A 71 -3.26 0.98 7.28
CA ALA A 71 -3.85 1.51 8.51
C ALA A 71 -3.03 1.12 9.75
N GLU A 72 -2.66 -0.15 9.84
CA GLU A 72 -1.81 -0.65 10.92
C GLU A 72 -0.41 -0.04 10.85
N ASN A 73 0.21 -0.01 9.68
CA ASN A 73 1.59 0.50 9.53
C ASN A 73 1.72 2.00 9.80
N TYR A 74 0.76 2.81 9.32
CA TYR A 74 0.85 4.26 9.45
C TYR A 74 0.22 4.80 10.73
N PHE A 75 -0.86 4.17 11.22
CA PHE A 75 -1.64 4.69 12.35
C PHE A 75 -1.72 3.72 13.54
N GLY A 76 -1.26 2.46 13.40
CA GLY A 76 -1.37 1.44 14.46
C GLY A 76 -2.82 1.10 14.80
N LYS A 77 -3.72 1.17 13.81
CA LYS A 77 -5.17 1.01 13.97
C LYS A 77 -5.74 0.02 12.99
N ASP A 78 -6.79 -0.67 13.41
CA ASP A 78 -7.66 -1.37 12.45
C ASP A 78 -8.31 -0.36 11.49
N VAL A 79 -8.51 -0.77 10.23
CA VAL A 79 -9.09 0.10 9.19
C VAL A 79 -10.46 0.67 9.57
N SER A 80 -11.24 -0.07 10.37
CA SER A 80 -12.55 0.37 10.87
C SER A 80 -12.48 1.46 11.94
N GLN A 81 -11.30 1.72 12.50
CA GLN A 81 -11.05 2.72 13.54
C GLN A 81 -10.45 4.02 12.99
N LEU A 82 -10.18 4.07 11.68
CA LEU A 82 -9.63 5.26 11.06
C LEU A 82 -10.62 6.42 11.11
N SER A 83 -10.12 7.61 11.42
CA SER A 83 -10.88 8.85 11.23
C SER A 83 -11.05 9.18 9.74
N LEU A 84 -11.91 10.14 9.43
CA LEU A 84 -12.07 10.67 8.08
C LEU A 84 -10.74 11.25 7.56
N ALA A 85 -10.01 11.96 8.42
CA ALA A 85 -8.72 12.55 8.09
C ALA A 85 -7.65 11.50 7.80
N GLU A 86 -7.58 10.44 8.61
CA GLU A 86 -6.66 9.31 8.41
C GLU A 86 -7.00 8.54 7.14
N SER A 87 -8.27 8.27 6.87
CA SER A 87 -8.73 7.61 5.65
C SER A 87 -8.38 8.42 4.39
N ALA A 88 -8.60 9.73 4.41
CA ALA A 88 -8.21 10.63 3.32
C ALA A 88 -6.70 10.70 3.13
N SER A 89 -5.91 10.60 4.21
CA SER A 89 -4.45 10.51 4.15
C SER A 89 -3.99 9.24 3.44
N LEU A 90 -4.55 8.07 3.75
CA LEU A 90 -4.23 6.81 3.06
C LEU A 90 -4.56 6.89 1.56
N ILE A 91 -5.74 7.38 1.21
CA ILE A 91 -6.13 7.52 -0.20
C ILE A 91 -5.21 8.51 -0.95
N SER A 92 -4.65 9.50 -0.26
CA SER A 92 -3.69 10.43 -0.84
C SER A 92 -2.41 9.77 -1.35
N ILE A 93 -2.01 8.64 -0.76
CA ILE A 93 -0.81 7.89 -1.13
C ILE A 93 -0.96 7.22 -2.50
N THR A 94 -2.17 6.81 -2.88
CA THR A 94 -2.46 5.99 -4.07
C THR A 94 -1.94 6.58 -5.38
N ASN A 95 -1.81 7.90 -5.47
CA ASN A 95 -1.37 8.57 -6.69
C ASN A 95 0.11 8.33 -7.01
N ASN A 96 0.95 8.38 -5.98
CA ASN A 96 2.38 8.06 -6.06
C ASN A 96 2.92 7.79 -4.65
N PRO A 97 3.00 6.53 -4.23
CA PRO A 97 3.42 6.15 -2.88
C PRO A 97 4.83 6.66 -2.51
N THR A 98 5.74 6.69 -3.47
CA THR A 98 7.10 7.18 -3.26
C THR A 98 7.14 8.67 -2.91
N ILE A 99 6.21 9.46 -3.44
CA ILE A 99 6.16 10.92 -3.23
C ILE A 99 5.26 11.28 -2.05
N TYR A 100 4.06 10.68 -1.98
CA TYR A 100 3.00 11.06 -1.04
C TYR A 100 2.92 10.17 0.20
N GLY A 101 3.74 9.13 0.28
CA GLY A 101 3.86 8.33 1.50
C GLY A 101 4.35 9.21 2.66
N PRO A 102 3.74 9.12 3.86
CA PRO A 102 4.13 9.94 5.02
C PRO A 102 5.59 9.80 5.42
N ASN A 103 6.16 8.62 5.21
CA ASN A 103 7.56 8.29 5.51
C ASN A 103 8.50 8.48 4.30
N SER A 104 8.02 9.10 3.22
CA SER A 104 8.84 9.35 2.03
C SER A 104 10.06 10.20 2.36
N THR A 105 11.24 9.69 1.99
CA THR A 105 12.52 10.40 2.11
C THR A 105 12.82 11.29 0.91
N VAL A 106 11.98 11.25 -0.13
CA VAL A 106 12.12 12.08 -1.33
C VAL A 106 11.98 13.54 -0.94
N ARG A 107 12.97 14.36 -1.27
CA ARG A 107 12.95 15.82 -1.09
C ARG A 107 12.49 16.45 -2.40
N MET A 108 11.45 17.25 -2.32
CA MET A 108 10.95 18.05 -3.46
C MET A 108 10.88 19.50 -3.05
N THR A 109 11.18 20.38 -4.00
CA THR A 109 11.07 21.83 -3.80
C THR A 109 9.78 22.30 -4.46
N ASN A 110 8.93 23.00 -3.71
CA ASN A 110 7.70 23.59 -4.24
C ASN A 110 8.01 24.84 -5.10
N ALA A 111 6.96 25.43 -5.67
CA ALA A 111 7.09 26.62 -6.53
C ALA A 111 7.72 27.83 -5.81
N ASP A 112 7.63 27.91 -4.50
CA ASP A 112 8.18 28.97 -3.66
C ASP A 112 9.63 28.69 -3.22
N GLY A 113 10.25 27.62 -3.71
CA GLY A 113 11.61 27.23 -3.35
C GLY A 113 11.75 26.51 -2.01
N VAL A 114 10.65 26.12 -1.35
CA VAL A 114 10.65 25.43 -0.06
C VAL A 114 10.72 23.91 -0.27
N VAL A 115 11.64 23.25 0.43
CA VAL A 115 11.73 21.78 0.42
C VAL A 115 10.60 21.19 1.25
N THR A 116 9.83 20.31 0.63
CA THR A 116 8.69 19.62 1.26
C THR A 116 9.02 18.19 1.64
N THR A 117 8.51 17.75 2.79
CA THR A 117 8.57 16.38 3.30
C THR A 117 7.45 15.52 2.74
N GLY A 118 7.54 14.18 2.88
CA GLY A 118 6.46 13.26 2.54
C GLY A 118 5.16 13.59 3.29
N ARG A 119 5.27 13.89 4.60
CA ARG A 119 4.10 14.26 5.44
C ARG A 119 3.40 15.52 4.97
N GLU A 120 4.15 16.56 4.62
CA GLU A 120 3.58 17.83 4.11
C GLU A 120 2.87 17.61 2.77
N ARG A 121 3.45 16.84 1.85
CA ARG A 121 2.83 16.52 0.57
C ARG A 121 1.59 15.63 0.75
N ASN A 122 1.64 14.67 1.67
CA ASN A 122 0.48 13.86 2.03
C ASN A 122 -0.65 14.74 2.57
N LYS A 123 -0.36 15.65 3.50
CA LYS A 123 -1.34 16.59 4.07
C LYS A 123 -2.00 17.45 2.99
N GLN A 124 -1.22 18.02 2.08
CA GLN A 124 -1.76 18.81 0.96
C GLN A 124 -2.73 18.00 0.09
N ARG A 125 -2.40 16.74 -0.19
CA ARG A 125 -3.31 15.87 -0.96
C ARG A 125 -4.51 15.42 -0.14
N GLN A 126 -4.35 15.13 1.14
CA GLN A 126 -5.44 14.85 2.07
C GLN A 126 -6.49 15.98 2.03
N GLU A 127 -6.05 17.22 2.16
CA GLU A 127 -6.93 18.38 2.10
C GLU A 127 -7.67 18.50 0.75
N LEU A 128 -6.98 18.16 -0.34
CA LEU A 128 -7.60 18.12 -1.67
C LEU A 128 -8.65 17.02 -1.77
N VAL A 129 -8.40 15.84 -1.23
CA VAL A 129 -9.35 14.72 -1.18
C VAL A 129 -10.58 15.11 -0.37
N LEU A 130 -10.38 15.65 0.84
CA LEU A 130 -11.45 16.11 1.74
C LEU A 130 -12.28 17.24 1.09
N TRP A 131 -11.61 18.20 0.47
CA TRP A 131 -12.29 19.26 -0.28
C TRP A 131 -13.16 18.69 -1.40
N LYS A 132 -12.64 17.69 -2.13
CA LYS A 132 -13.40 17.06 -3.21
C LYS A 132 -14.59 16.26 -2.70
N MET A 133 -14.47 15.62 -1.55
CA MET A 133 -15.60 14.93 -0.89
C MET A 133 -16.68 15.92 -0.48
N MET A 134 -16.31 17.07 0.06
CA MET A 134 -17.23 18.15 0.41
C MET A 134 -17.89 18.76 -0.85
N ASP A 135 -17.11 19.06 -1.89
CA ASP A 135 -17.61 19.60 -3.17
C ASP A 135 -18.65 18.68 -3.84
N LEU A 136 -18.50 17.36 -3.66
CA LEU A 136 -19.43 16.36 -4.15
C LEU A 136 -20.59 16.07 -3.18
N GLY A 137 -20.66 16.76 -2.04
CA GLY A 137 -21.70 16.58 -1.04
C GLY A 137 -21.64 15.25 -0.29
N MET A 138 -20.47 14.60 -0.27
CA MET A 138 -20.25 13.35 0.46
C MET A 138 -20.02 13.59 1.95
N ILE A 139 -19.49 14.74 2.31
CA ILE A 139 -19.30 15.22 3.69
C ILE A 139 -19.80 16.66 3.81
N SER A 140 -20.20 17.05 5.02
CA SER A 140 -20.59 18.44 5.32
C SER A 140 -19.36 19.36 5.45
N GLN A 141 -19.61 20.67 5.48
CA GLN A 141 -18.57 21.67 5.74
C GLN A 141 -17.94 21.47 7.11
N GLU A 142 -18.76 21.16 8.15
CA GLU A 142 -18.29 20.92 9.51
C GLU A 142 -17.35 19.70 9.58
N GLU A 143 -17.69 18.60 8.89
CA GLU A 143 -16.86 17.39 8.80
C GLU A 143 -15.54 17.67 8.06
N TYR A 144 -15.59 18.46 7.00
CA TYR A 144 -14.39 18.91 6.29
C TYR A 144 -13.47 19.72 7.19
N ASP A 145 -14.01 20.76 7.85
CA ASP A 145 -13.23 21.64 8.72
C ASP A 145 -12.60 20.87 9.89
N ALA A 146 -13.34 19.94 10.49
CA ALA A 146 -12.84 19.06 11.54
C ALA A 146 -11.71 18.15 11.05
N ALA A 147 -11.90 17.51 9.89
CA ALA A 147 -10.90 16.59 9.33
C ALA A 147 -9.62 17.31 8.86
N VAL A 148 -9.74 18.53 8.34
CA VAL A 148 -8.58 19.34 7.97
C VAL A 148 -7.79 19.80 9.21
N ALA A 149 -8.50 20.14 10.28
CA ALA A 149 -7.88 20.57 11.55
C ALA A 149 -7.27 19.40 12.35
N GLU A 150 -7.65 18.16 12.04
CA GLU A 150 -7.14 16.99 12.76
C GLU A 150 -5.64 16.80 12.50
N GLU A 151 -4.86 16.67 13.59
CA GLU A 151 -3.45 16.35 13.53
C GLU A 151 -3.26 14.84 13.41
N LEU A 152 -2.59 14.41 12.33
CA LEU A 152 -2.36 13.00 12.06
C LEU A 152 -1.16 12.48 12.86
N ASN A 153 -1.39 11.46 13.67
CA ASN A 153 -0.36 10.81 14.46
C ASN A 153 0.15 9.54 13.75
N PHE A 154 1.22 9.68 12.97
CA PHE A 154 1.86 8.55 12.32
C PHE A 154 2.72 7.78 13.33
N VAL A 155 2.48 6.46 13.47
CA VAL A 155 3.19 5.57 14.41
C VAL A 155 4.67 5.43 14.01
N ARG A 156 4.98 5.30 12.72
CA ARG A 156 6.34 5.19 12.21
C ARG A 156 7.00 6.57 12.18
N GLY A 157 8.03 6.73 12.96
CA GLY A 157 8.77 7.99 13.19
C GLY A 157 8.71 8.47 14.63
N GLN A 158 7.93 7.79 15.48
CA GLN A 158 8.02 7.93 16.95
C GLN A 158 8.87 6.82 17.58
N ASP A 159 9.04 5.69 16.88
CA ASP A 159 9.83 4.55 17.33
C ASP A 159 10.99 4.32 16.33
N GLU A 160 12.09 5.06 16.52
CA GLU A 160 13.39 4.72 15.89
C GLU A 160 13.93 3.37 16.39
N THR A 161 13.17 2.68 17.23
CA THR A 161 13.55 1.43 17.91
C THR A 161 12.84 0.19 17.40
N LYS A 162 11.91 0.27 16.44
CA LYS A 162 11.53 -0.95 15.73
C LYS A 162 12.72 -1.31 14.83
N PRO A 163 13.45 -2.39 15.14
CA PRO A 163 14.48 -2.87 14.23
C PRO A 163 13.80 -3.07 12.87
N SER A 164 14.48 -2.68 11.78
CA SER A 164 14.22 -3.31 10.49
C SER A 164 14.02 -4.79 10.79
N VAL A 165 12.88 -5.38 10.38
CA VAL A 165 12.63 -6.80 10.63
C VAL A 165 13.80 -7.53 9.98
N ILE A 166 14.84 -7.78 10.77
CA ILE A 166 15.90 -8.69 10.38
C ILE A 166 15.25 -10.04 10.64
N TYR A 167 14.73 -10.63 9.56
CA TYR A 167 14.29 -12.00 9.63
C TYR A 167 15.45 -12.82 10.17
N ASN A 168 15.18 -13.60 11.21
CA ASN A 168 16.16 -14.57 11.64
C ASN A 168 16.23 -15.70 10.60
N TRP A 169 17.23 -16.52 10.70
CA TRP A 169 17.45 -17.65 9.78
C TRP A 169 16.24 -18.58 9.65
N TYR A 170 15.49 -18.74 10.73
CA TYR A 170 14.27 -19.54 10.76
C TYR A 170 13.15 -18.87 9.95
N ASP A 171 12.95 -17.57 10.15
CA ASP A 171 11.93 -16.81 9.42
C ASP A 171 12.21 -16.79 7.92
N GLU A 172 13.47 -16.61 7.51
CA GLU A 172 13.87 -16.66 6.10
C GLU A 172 13.57 -18.03 5.49
N GLN A 173 13.83 -19.12 6.22
CA GLN A 173 13.54 -20.47 5.74
C GLN A 173 12.02 -20.72 5.63
N VAL A 174 11.23 -20.30 6.63
CA VAL A 174 9.77 -20.42 6.59
C VAL A 174 9.17 -19.63 5.41
N ILE A 175 9.66 -18.44 5.14
CA ILE A 175 9.25 -17.63 3.99
C ILE A 175 9.55 -18.38 2.70
N SER A 176 10.75 -18.91 2.55
CA SER A 176 11.17 -19.69 1.37
C SER A 176 10.30 -20.93 1.16
N ASP A 177 10.06 -21.70 2.22
CA ASP A 177 9.23 -22.92 2.16
C ASP A 177 7.78 -22.60 1.75
N VAL A 178 7.21 -21.50 2.27
CA VAL A 178 5.84 -21.08 1.91
C VAL A 178 5.76 -20.60 0.46
N ILE A 179 6.79 -19.90 -0.04
CA ILE A 179 6.87 -19.50 -1.45
C ILE A 179 6.88 -20.76 -2.35
N GLU A 180 7.72 -21.74 -2.02
CA GLU A 180 7.80 -23.01 -2.77
C GLU A 180 6.47 -23.76 -2.74
N ASP A 181 5.81 -23.87 -1.58
CA ASP A 181 4.49 -24.49 -1.44
C ASP A 181 3.41 -23.77 -2.28
N LEU A 182 3.43 -22.46 -2.36
CA LEU A 182 2.49 -21.70 -3.17
C LEU A 182 2.73 -21.93 -4.68
N MET A 183 3.97 -22.02 -5.10
CA MET A 183 4.34 -22.33 -6.49
C MET A 183 3.88 -23.74 -6.85
N ASP A 184 4.17 -24.73 -6.02
CA ASP A 184 3.86 -26.14 -6.28
C ASP A 184 2.36 -26.45 -6.24
N LYS A 185 1.65 -25.89 -5.26
CA LYS A 185 0.25 -26.20 -5.01
C LYS A 185 -0.71 -25.44 -5.90
N TYR A 186 -0.40 -24.19 -6.22
CA TYR A 186 -1.29 -23.31 -6.96
C TYR A 186 -0.76 -22.94 -8.35
N GLY A 187 0.47 -23.31 -8.68
CA GLY A 187 1.10 -23.01 -9.97
C GLY A 187 1.43 -21.52 -10.14
N TYR A 188 1.63 -20.81 -9.04
CA TYR A 188 2.04 -19.40 -9.09
C TYR A 188 3.48 -19.27 -9.57
N SER A 189 3.80 -18.14 -10.23
CA SER A 189 5.20 -17.78 -10.45
C SER A 189 5.86 -17.38 -9.13
N GLU A 190 7.19 -17.53 -9.06
CA GLU A 190 7.98 -17.15 -7.88
C GLU A 190 7.64 -15.73 -7.42
N GLN A 191 7.59 -14.77 -8.35
CA GLN A 191 7.24 -13.38 -8.07
C GLN A 191 5.86 -13.21 -7.41
N ILE A 192 4.85 -13.93 -7.92
CA ILE A 192 3.49 -13.88 -7.35
C ILE A 192 3.48 -14.51 -5.96
N ALA A 193 4.20 -15.62 -5.77
CA ALA A 193 4.28 -16.30 -4.48
C ALA A 193 5.01 -15.41 -3.44
N GLU A 194 6.13 -14.78 -3.81
CA GLU A 194 6.84 -13.79 -2.98
C GLU A 194 5.92 -12.62 -2.58
N ASP A 195 5.24 -12.01 -3.53
CA ASP A 195 4.33 -10.89 -3.26
C ASP A 195 3.19 -11.30 -2.32
N MET A 196 2.67 -12.52 -2.47
CA MET A 196 1.63 -13.05 -1.56
C MET A 196 2.15 -13.27 -0.14
N VAL A 197 3.36 -13.79 0.01
CA VAL A 197 3.96 -14.06 1.32
C VAL A 197 4.34 -12.76 2.03
N LEU A 198 5.00 -11.85 1.32
CA LEU A 198 5.56 -10.62 1.91
C LEU A 198 4.53 -9.48 2.03
N SER A 199 3.47 -9.50 1.22
CA SER A 199 2.57 -8.35 1.06
C SER A 199 1.10 -8.72 0.92
N GLY A 200 0.77 -10.01 0.73
CA GLY A 200 -0.59 -10.48 0.49
C GLY A 200 -1.43 -10.67 1.76
N GLY A 201 -0.91 -10.30 2.94
CA GLY A 201 -1.63 -10.41 4.21
C GLY A 201 -1.83 -11.84 4.71
N LEU A 202 -0.98 -12.78 4.27
CA LEU A 202 -1.02 -14.16 4.75
C LEU A 202 -0.60 -14.23 6.22
N ASN A 203 -1.33 -15.01 7.00
CA ASN A 203 -0.93 -15.38 8.35
C ASN A 203 -0.20 -16.73 8.28
N ILE A 204 1.10 -16.73 8.55
CA ILE A 204 1.94 -17.93 8.56
C ILE A 204 2.08 -18.40 10.00
N TYR A 205 1.62 -19.60 10.29
CA TYR A 205 1.74 -20.24 11.61
C TYR A 205 2.89 -21.24 11.56
N ALA A 206 3.98 -20.93 12.24
CA ALA A 206 5.16 -21.78 12.30
C ALA A 206 5.37 -22.34 13.71
N CYS A 207 6.00 -23.51 13.81
CA CYS A 207 6.33 -24.14 15.08
C CYS A 207 7.78 -23.83 15.44
N VAL A 208 8.03 -22.69 16.08
CA VAL A 208 9.35 -22.35 16.62
C VAL A 208 9.27 -22.24 18.15
N ASP A 209 10.24 -22.80 18.83
CA ASP A 209 10.49 -22.51 20.25
C ASP A 209 11.40 -21.29 20.32
N THR A 210 10.81 -20.16 20.70
CA THR A 210 11.50 -18.86 20.71
C THR A 210 12.65 -18.80 21.75
N GLU A 211 12.60 -19.60 22.81
CA GLU A 211 13.68 -19.67 23.82
C GLU A 211 14.88 -20.43 23.22
N ILE A 212 14.62 -21.58 22.57
CA ILE A 212 15.67 -22.34 21.90
C ILE A 212 16.28 -21.54 20.76
N GLN A 213 15.44 -20.88 19.94
CA GLN A 213 15.91 -20.06 18.84
C GLN A 213 16.85 -18.92 19.33
N SER A 214 16.47 -18.22 20.38
CA SER A 214 17.28 -17.17 20.99
C SER A 214 18.65 -17.68 21.50
N ILE A 215 18.68 -18.87 22.09
CA ILE A 215 19.94 -19.50 22.54
C ILE A 215 20.84 -19.83 21.34
N VAL A 216 20.28 -20.41 20.29
CA VAL A 216 21.03 -20.75 19.07
C VAL A 216 21.62 -19.50 18.42
N GLU A 217 20.84 -18.44 18.28
CA GLU A 217 21.30 -17.17 17.72
C GLU A 217 22.43 -16.55 18.56
N SER A 218 22.32 -16.56 19.88
CA SER A 218 23.36 -16.03 20.77
C SER A 218 24.68 -16.75 20.59
N VAL A 219 24.67 -18.07 20.36
CA VAL A 219 25.87 -18.88 20.11
C VAL A 219 26.58 -18.52 18.79
N TYR A 220 25.77 -18.14 17.77
CA TYR A 220 26.32 -17.74 16.47
C TYR A 220 26.86 -16.29 16.48
N LEU A 221 26.21 -15.39 17.20
CA LEU A 221 26.63 -13.98 17.35
C LEU A 221 27.91 -13.84 18.21
N ASP A 222 28.17 -14.76 19.15
CA ASP A 222 29.31 -14.70 20.04
C ASP A 222 30.63 -15.25 19.40
N ARG A 223 30.60 -15.54 18.09
CA ARG A 223 31.78 -15.99 17.31
C ARG A 223 32.42 -14.91 16.44
N SER A 224 32.05 -13.63 16.63
CA SER A 224 32.63 -12.49 15.90
C SER A 224 33.70 -11.74 16.70
#